data_ac7fb42376309e76a951297955aff3a4
#
_entry.id   ac7fb42376309e76a951297955aff3a4
#
_cell.length_a   1.000
_cell.length_b   1.000
_cell.length_c   1.000
_cell.angle_alpha   90.00
_cell.angle_beta   90.00
_cell.angle_gamma   90.00
#
_symmetry.space_group_name_H-M   'P 1'
#
loop_
_entity.id
_entity.type
_entity.pdbx_description
1 polymer ?
#
loop_
_entity_poly.entity_id
_entity_poly.type
_entity_poly.pdbx_seq_one_letter_code
_entity_poly.pdbx_strand_id
1 'polypeptide(L)'
;MQILYKNEPLTTIYQCDEGGIHLVTHNVNIGMQVKEFFSLNEEVQSAFIAYQANEWPSPYIALTYQTTVVCLNSNDLPELSEAMQTSVEHIQNKDGFAAMESLDHSHSNGAHLSSLPEPE
;
A
#
# COMPACT_ATOMS: atom_id res chain seq x y z
N MET A 1 11.94 -11.51 10.49
CA MET A 1 11.31 -11.01 9.26
C MET A 1 10.33 -12.05 8.75
N GLN A 2 9.15 -11.61 8.34
CA GLN A 2 8.13 -12.49 7.80
C GLN A 2 7.63 -11.92 6.48
N ILE A 3 7.69 -12.74 5.42
CA ILE A 3 7.17 -12.36 4.10
C ILE A 3 5.65 -12.46 4.15
N LEU A 4 4.97 -11.37 3.81
CA LEU A 4 3.51 -11.31 3.75
C LEU A 4 2.98 -11.50 2.33
N TYR A 5 3.76 -11.02 1.36
CA TYR A 5 3.43 -11.16 -0.07
C TYR A 5 4.72 -11.06 -0.87
N LYS A 6 4.82 -11.86 -1.90
CA LYS A 6 5.99 -11.80 -2.77
C LYS A 6 5.61 -12.13 -4.21
N ASN A 7 5.90 -11.20 -5.10
CA ASN A 7 5.73 -11.40 -6.54
C ASN A 7 6.92 -10.74 -7.24
N GLU A 8 8.00 -11.47 -7.35
CA GLU A 8 9.19 -10.95 -8.02
C GLU A 8 8.94 -10.82 -9.52
N PRO A 9 9.52 -9.80 -10.14
CA PRO A 9 10.40 -8.79 -9.56
C PRO A 9 9.68 -7.55 -9.02
N LEU A 10 8.35 -7.53 -9.04
CA LEU A 10 7.59 -6.28 -8.89
C LEU A 10 7.40 -5.84 -7.44
N THR A 11 6.81 -6.69 -6.60
CA THR A 11 6.39 -6.24 -5.27
C THR A 11 6.68 -7.31 -4.22
N THR A 12 7.25 -6.88 -3.11
CA THR A 12 7.40 -7.71 -1.91
C THR A 12 6.95 -6.91 -0.70
N ILE A 13 6.17 -7.54 0.16
CA ILE A 13 5.74 -6.93 1.42
C ILE A 13 6.18 -7.87 2.54
N TYR A 14 6.88 -7.33 3.53
CA TYR A 14 7.30 -8.13 4.67
C TYR A 14 7.14 -7.35 5.96
N GLN A 15 7.05 -8.09 7.07
CA GLN A 15 7.03 -7.52 8.40
C GLN A 15 8.38 -7.76 9.06
N CYS A 16 9.01 -6.71 9.54
CA CYS A 16 10.29 -6.84 10.22
C CYS A 16 10.09 -7.28 11.67
N ASP A 17 11.20 -7.64 12.33
CA ASP A 17 11.16 -8.17 13.69
C ASP A 17 10.61 -7.15 14.70
N GLU A 18 10.70 -5.88 14.38
CA GLU A 18 10.16 -4.80 15.22
C GLU A 18 8.68 -4.53 14.97
N GLY A 19 8.06 -5.24 14.04
CA GLY A 19 6.64 -5.11 13.76
C GLY A 19 6.28 -4.17 12.62
N GLY A 20 7.23 -3.39 12.12
CA GLY A 20 6.98 -2.50 10.98
C GLY A 20 6.74 -3.27 9.69
N ILE A 21 5.97 -2.68 8.81
CA ILE A 21 5.66 -3.26 7.50
C ILE A 21 6.52 -2.57 6.45
N HIS A 22 7.15 -3.37 5.61
CA HIS A 22 7.97 -2.87 4.51
C HIS A 22 7.33 -3.22 3.18
N LEU A 23 7.04 -2.19 2.41
CA LEU A 23 6.57 -2.33 1.04
C LEU A 23 7.75 -2.05 0.11
N VAL A 24 8.13 -3.06 -0.64
CA VAL A 24 9.24 -2.95 -1.59
C VAL A 24 8.66 -3.05 -3.00
N THR A 25 8.80 -2.00 -3.76
CA THR A 25 8.35 -1.97 -5.15
C THR A 25 9.24 -1.01 -5.92
N HIS A 26 9.55 -1.36 -7.16
CA HIS A 26 10.38 -0.54 -8.05
C HIS A 26 11.72 -0.13 -7.40
N ASN A 27 12.33 -1.06 -6.67
CA ASN A 27 13.60 -0.86 -5.98
C ASN A 27 13.55 0.17 -4.83
N VAL A 28 12.36 0.50 -4.37
CA VAL A 28 12.17 1.38 -3.22
C VAL A 28 11.59 0.57 -2.08
N ASN A 29 12.17 0.72 -0.90
CA ASN A 29 11.69 0.06 0.32
C ASN A 29 11.10 1.14 1.23
N ILE A 30 9.79 1.04 1.47
CA ILE A 30 9.09 1.99 2.34
C ILE A 30 8.67 1.25 3.60
N GLY A 31 9.29 1.63 4.74
CA GLY A 31 8.93 1.08 6.03
C GLY A 31 7.90 1.95 6.72
N MET A 32 6.85 1.35 7.25
CA MET A 32 5.77 2.08 7.89
C MET A 32 5.19 1.30 9.05
N GLN A 33 4.43 1.98 9.89
CA GLN A 33 3.72 1.31 10.98
C GLN A 33 2.54 0.53 10.43
N VAL A 34 2.08 -0.48 11.18
CA VAL A 34 0.94 -1.30 10.75
C VAL A 34 -0.28 -0.46 10.43
N LYS A 35 -0.60 0.51 11.29
CA LYS A 35 -1.78 1.37 11.05
C LYS A 35 -1.64 2.22 9.79
N GLU A 36 -0.43 2.66 9.49
CA GLU A 36 -0.17 3.42 8.26
C GLU A 36 -0.36 2.52 7.04
N PHE A 37 0.10 1.29 7.13
CA PHE A 37 -0.06 0.32 6.07
C PHE A 37 -1.55 0.03 5.81
N PHE A 38 -2.33 -0.15 6.87
CA PHE A 38 -3.76 -0.39 6.74
C PHE A 38 -4.48 0.80 6.11
N SER A 39 -4.13 2.03 6.51
CA SER A 39 -4.69 3.24 5.89
C SER A 39 -4.34 3.33 4.42
N LEU A 40 -3.08 3.04 4.07
CA LEU A 40 -2.66 3.05 2.67
C LEU A 40 -3.42 2.00 1.88
N ASN A 41 -3.66 0.83 2.46
CA ASN A 41 -4.44 -0.22 1.78
C ASN A 41 -5.84 0.27 1.43
N GLU A 42 -6.50 1.01 2.32
CA GLU A 42 -7.82 1.56 2.00
C GLU A 42 -7.76 2.47 0.78
N GLU A 43 -6.72 3.32 0.69
CA GLU A 43 -6.55 4.21 -0.45
C GLU A 43 -6.27 3.42 -1.73
N VAL A 44 -5.43 2.39 -1.64
CA VAL A 44 -5.11 1.54 -2.80
C VAL A 44 -6.36 0.81 -3.30
N GLN A 45 -7.16 0.27 -2.39
CA GLN A 45 -8.38 -0.43 -2.79
C GLN A 45 -9.37 0.52 -3.47
N SER A 46 -9.53 1.74 -2.95
CA SER A 46 -10.37 2.74 -3.57
C SER A 46 -9.87 3.12 -4.96
N ALA A 47 -8.58 3.30 -5.10
CA ALA A 47 -7.99 3.61 -6.40
C ALA A 47 -8.17 2.45 -7.39
N PHE A 48 -8.04 1.23 -6.92
CA PHE A 48 -8.23 0.05 -7.77
C PHE A 48 -9.67 -0.04 -8.28
N ILE A 49 -10.65 0.24 -7.43
CA ILE A 49 -12.06 0.27 -7.83
C ILE A 49 -12.27 1.31 -8.93
N ALA A 50 -11.72 2.51 -8.74
CA ALA A 50 -11.81 3.56 -9.75
C ALA A 50 -11.13 3.16 -11.05
N TYR A 51 -9.98 2.51 -10.95
CA TYR A 51 -9.25 2.03 -12.11
C TYR A 51 -10.07 1.01 -12.90
N GLN A 52 -10.69 0.05 -12.20
CA GLN A 52 -11.53 -0.96 -12.86
C GLN A 52 -12.75 -0.35 -13.56
N ALA A 53 -13.26 0.75 -13.04
CA ALA A 53 -14.41 1.46 -13.61
C ALA A 53 -13.98 2.46 -14.69
N ASN A 54 -12.70 2.52 -15.05
CA ASN A 54 -12.15 3.51 -15.98
C ASN A 54 -12.35 4.94 -15.49
N GLU A 55 -12.36 5.12 -14.17
CA GLU A 55 -12.56 6.44 -13.54
C GLU A 55 -11.28 6.99 -12.90
N TRP A 56 -10.20 6.24 -12.97
CA TRP A 56 -8.92 6.76 -12.47
C TRP A 56 -8.40 7.81 -13.45
N PRO A 57 -8.09 9.03 -12.97
CA PRO A 57 -7.94 10.18 -13.86
C PRO A 57 -6.59 10.29 -14.56
N SER A 58 -5.65 9.40 -14.29
CA SER A 58 -4.29 9.55 -14.80
C SER A 58 -3.68 8.18 -15.10
N PRO A 59 -2.77 8.09 -16.10
CA PRO A 59 -2.00 6.85 -16.28
C PRO A 59 -0.97 6.62 -15.18
N TYR A 60 -0.82 7.56 -14.23
CA TYR A 60 0.17 7.48 -13.18
C TYR A 60 -0.47 7.56 -11.81
N ILE A 61 0.21 6.95 -10.83
CA ILE A 61 -0.11 7.11 -9.42
C ILE A 61 1.13 7.52 -8.66
N ALA A 62 0.94 8.31 -7.62
CA ALA A 62 2.01 8.69 -6.71
C ALA A 62 1.77 8.01 -5.36
N LEU A 63 2.74 7.24 -4.92
CA LEU A 63 2.75 6.72 -3.58
C LEU A 63 3.71 7.59 -2.77
N THR A 64 3.15 8.30 -1.80
CA THR A 64 3.89 9.28 -1.02
C THR A 64 4.00 8.80 0.42
N TYR A 65 5.21 8.81 0.95
CA TYR A 65 5.44 8.53 2.37
C TYR A 65 6.51 9.51 2.86
N GLN A 66 6.10 10.37 3.78
CA GLN A 66 6.95 11.46 4.27
C GLN A 66 7.45 12.31 3.08
N THR A 67 8.74 12.36 2.85
CA THR A 67 9.31 13.14 1.73
C THR A 67 9.60 12.30 0.49
N THR A 68 9.27 11.02 0.53
CA THR A 68 9.51 10.11 -0.59
C THR A 68 8.26 9.99 -1.45
N VAL A 69 8.43 10.15 -2.75
CA VAL A 69 7.35 9.93 -3.72
C VAL A 69 7.80 8.87 -4.71
N VAL A 70 7.01 7.82 -4.84
CA VAL A 70 7.26 6.77 -5.83
C VAL A 70 6.20 6.91 -6.91
N CYS A 71 6.65 7.10 -8.14
CA CYS A 71 5.75 7.19 -9.28
C CYS A 71 5.56 5.81 -9.88
N LEU A 72 4.31 5.37 -9.96
CA LEU A 72 3.94 4.08 -10.50
C LEU A 72 3.00 4.30 -11.69
N ASN A 73 2.85 3.27 -12.52
CA ASN A 73 1.84 3.28 -13.55
C ASN A 73 0.49 2.86 -12.96
N SER A 74 -0.60 3.41 -13.46
CA SER A 74 -1.91 3.03 -12.99
C SER A 74 -2.22 1.55 -13.23
N ASN A 75 -1.63 0.94 -14.27
CA ASN A 75 -1.81 -0.48 -14.53
C ASN A 75 -1.07 -1.37 -13.53
N ASP A 76 -0.31 -0.80 -12.59
CA ASP A 76 0.23 -1.55 -11.46
C ASP A 76 -0.79 -1.70 -10.33
N LEU A 77 -1.91 -1.00 -10.39
CA LEU A 77 -2.93 -1.05 -9.33
C LEU A 77 -3.49 -2.44 -9.07
N PRO A 78 -3.77 -3.28 -10.08
CA PRO A 78 -4.26 -4.62 -9.78
C PRO A 78 -3.31 -5.44 -8.90
N GLU A 79 -2.02 -5.40 -9.20
CA GLU A 79 -1.06 -6.14 -8.39
C GLU A 79 -0.87 -5.50 -7.02
N LEU A 80 -0.78 -4.18 -6.97
CA LEU A 80 -0.61 -3.49 -5.70
C LEU A 80 -1.80 -3.74 -4.78
N SER A 81 -3.01 -3.72 -5.33
CA SER A 81 -4.22 -4.03 -4.59
C SER A 81 -4.18 -5.43 -4.00
N GLU A 82 -3.81 -6.42 -4.82
CA GLU A 82 -3.72 -7.81 -4.36
C GLU A 82 -2.64 -7.96 -3.29
N ALA A 83 -1.48 -7.38 -3.52
CA ALA A 83 -0.36 -7.48 -2.60
C ALA A 83 -0.72 -6.92 -1.23
N MET A 84 -1.32 -5.76 -1.21
CA MET A 84 -1.66 -5.09 0.05
C MET A 84 -2.82 -5.78 0.75
N GLN A 85 -3.86 -6.17 0.03
CA GLN A 85 -5.00 -6.86 0.65
C GLN A 85 -4.59 -8.22 1.22
N THR A 86 -3.79 -8.97 0.49
CA THR A 86 -3.27 -10.25 0.97
C THR A 86 -2.46 -10.06 2.25
N SER A 87 -1.61 -9.03 2.27
CA SER A 87 -0.79 -8.74 3.46
C SER A 87 -1.63 -8.32 4.65
N VAL A 88 -2.64 -7.48 4.43
CA VAL A 88 -3.56 -7.06 5.50
C VAL A 88 -4.27 -8.27 6.09
N GLU A 89 -4.79 -9.16 5.26
CA GLU A 89 -5.46 -10.37 5.73
C GLU A 89 -4.53 -11.26 6.53
N HIS A 90 -3.29 -11.38 6.07
CA HIS A 90 -2.29 -12.17 6.78
C HIS A 90 -2.02 -11.61 8.19
N ILE A 91 -1.90 -10.29 8.29
CA ILE A 91 -1.69 -9.63 9.59
C ILE A 91 -2.92 -9.80 10.48
N GLN A 92 -4.11 -9.62 9.95
CA GLN A 92 -5.35 -9.76 10.69
C GLN A 92 -5.54 -11.18 11.22
N ASN A 93 -5.26 -12.17 10.40
CA ASN A 93 -5.38 -13.57 10.81
C ASN A 93 -4.39 -13.94 11.90
N LYS A 94 -3.22 -13.33 11.89
CA LYS A 94 -2.18 -13.57 12.88
C LYS A 94 -2.50 -12.91 14.22
N ASP A 95 -2.93 -11.63 14.17
CA ASP A 95 -3.10 -10.80 15.36
C ASP A 95 -4.54 -10.69 15.81
N GLY A 96 -5.48 -11.16 15.00
CA GLY A 96 -6.89 -11.08 15.31
C GLY A 96 -7.45 -9.68 15.28
N PHE A 97 -8.56 -9.48 15.96
CA PHE A 97 -9.30 -8.22 15.94
C PHE A 97 -8.61 -7.09 16.66
N ALA A 98 -7.69 -7.38 17.56
CA ALA A 98 -7.04 -6.34 18.35
C ALA A 98 -6.33 -5.32 17.46
N ALA A 99 -5.74 -5.78 16.36
CA ALA A 99 -5.04 -4.90 15.44
C ALA A 99 -6.00 -3.92 14.75
N MET A 100 -7.20 -4.37 14.41
CA MET A 100 -8.17 -3.52 13.75
C MET A 100 -8.79 -2.50 14.68
N GLU A 101 -9.11 -2.90 15.91
CA GLU A 101 -9.75 -2.01 16.86
C GLU A 101 -8.84 -0.89 17.31
N SER A 102 -7.54 -1.09 17.24
CA SER A 102 -6.58 -0.07 17.62
C SER A 102 -6.32 0.94 16.52
N LEU A 103 -6.90 0.74 15.33
CA LEU A 103 -6.67 1.64 14.22
C LEU A 103 -7.47 2.93 14.41
N ASP A 104 -6.75 4.02 14.44
CA ASP A 104 -7.35 5.34 14.39
C ASP A 104 -7.38 5.79 12.95
N HIS A 105 -8.57 5.85 12.38
CA HIS A 105 -8.73 6.19 10.97
C HIS A 105 -8.67 7.69 10.71
N SER A 106 -8.60 8.49 11.75
CA SER A 106 -8.78 9.92 11.59
C SER A 106 -7.56 10.61 10.96
N HIS A 107 -6.37 10.12 11.22
CA HIS A 107 -5.17 10.76 10.70
C HIS A 107 -4.03 9.83 10.51
N SER A 108 -3.58 9.75 9.30
CA SER A 108 -2.27 9.20 9.02
C SER A 108 -1.47 10.26 8.30
N ASN A 109 -0.35 10.68 8.90
CA ASN A 109 0.66 11.43 8.17
C ASN A 109 1.61 10.49 7.45
N GLY A 110 1.21 9.23 7.31
CA GLY A 110 2.03 8.18 6.74
C GLY A 110 1.97 8.15 5.22
N ALA A 111 1.71 6.97 4.69
CA ALA A 111 1.70 6.75 3.26
C ALA A 111 0.35 7.13 2.66
N HIS A 112 0.39 7.75 1.50
CA HIS A 112 -0.80 8.16 0.76
C HIS A 112 -0.66 7.83 -0.71
N LEU A 113 -1.79 7.58 -1.35
CA LEU A 113 -1.86 7.35 -2.77
C LEU A 113 -2.66 8.46 -3.42
N SER A 114 -2.17 8.97 -4.53
CA SER A 114 -2.86 10.01 -5.28
C SER A 114 -2.58 9.85 -6.77
N SER A 115 -3.41 10.48 -7.59
CA SER A 115 -3.16 10.53 -9.03
C SER A 115 -2.13 11.62 -9.33
N LEU A 116 -1.29 11.37 -10.34
CA LEU A 116 -0.40 12.39 -10.87
C LEU A 116 -0.96 12.91 -12.18
N PRO A 117 -0.90 14.22 -12.43
CA PRO A 117 -1.31 14.76 -13.72
C PRO A 117 -0.40 14.23 -14.82
N GLU A 118 -0.96 14.11 -16.03
CA GLU A 118 -0.16 13.73 -17.17
C GLU A 118 0.86 14.85 -17.47
N PRO A 119 2.09 14.47 -17.80
CA PRO A 119 3.06 15.46 -18.24
C PRO A 119 2.61 16.06 -19.57
N GLU A 120 2.76 17.34 -19.68
CA GLU A 120 2.45 18.04 -20.93
C GLU A 120 3.64 18.03 -21.87
#